data_fa5e880707aa4dece17ef01d23e7329e
#
_entry.id   fa5e880707aa4dece17ef01d23e7329e
#
_cell.length_a   1.000
_cell.length_b   1.000
_cell.length_c   1.000
_cell.angle_alpha   90.00
_cell.angle_beta   90.00
_cell.angle_gamma   90.00
#
_symmetry.space_group_name_H-M   'P 1'
#
loop_
_entity.id
_entity.type
_entity.pdbx_description
1 polymer ?
#
loop_
_entity_poly.entity_id
_entity_poly.type
_entity_poly.pdbx_seq_one_letter_code
_entity_poly.pdbx_strand_id
1 'polypeptide(L)'
;MAYLKDYSSGRILLTIDGEYIKDYQTGRYKYRINGDKIVDYQTGRYLYDISGGYVKDYQTGRYLLTISSSQVKDYRSGLIIAQYDTSIIKDYRTGRMLYKIDGFLSGREITSLLAILFVV
;
A
#
# COMPACT_ATOMS: atom_id res chain seq x y z
N MET A 1 2.09 -12.69 -9.22
CA MET A 1 2.56 -11.34 -9.59
C MET A 1 1.38 -10.44 -9.89
N ALA A 2 1.40 -9.25 -9.38
CA ALA A 2 0.32 -8.29 -9.61
C ALA A 2 0.90 -6.94 -10.01
N TYR A 3 0.06 -6.12 -10.64
CA TYR A 3 0.46 -4.80 -11.10
C TYR A 3 -0.47 -3.76 -10.51
N LEU A 4 0.09 -2.63 -10.10
CA LEU A 4 -0.67 -1.46 -9.72
C LEU A 4 -0.66 -0.48 -10.88
N LYS A 5 -1.84 -0.11 -11.35
CA LYS A 5 -2.00 0.80 -12.47
C LYS A 5 -2.64 2.10 -12.01
N ASP A 6 -2.24 3.20 -12.63
CA ASP A 6 -2.98 4.44 -12.50
C ASP A 6 -4.31 4.27 -13.23
N TYR A 7 -5.43 4.54 -12.57
CA TYR A 7 -6.73 4.26 -13.16
C TYR A 7 -6.99 5.14 -14.37
N SER A 8 -6.64 6.39 -14.26
CA SER A 8 -6.92 7.39 -15.28
C SER A 8 -6.15 7.16 -16.58
N SER A 9 -4.87 6.84 -16.49
CA SER A 9 -4.01 6.68 -17.66
C SER A 9 -3.81 5.22 -18.07
N GLY A 10 -4.10 4.29 -17.19
CA GLY A 10 -3.83 2.87 -17.43
C GLY A 10 -2.34 2.50 -17.33
N ARG A 11 -1.49 3.44 -16.93
CA ARG A 11 -0.05 3.17 -16.81
C ARG A 11 0.21 2.24 -15.64
N ILE A 12 1.11 1.27 -15.86
CA ILE A 12 1.55 0.40 -14.78
C ILE A 12 2.60 1.14 -13.97
N LEU A 13 2.35 1.28 -12.67
CA LEU A 13 3.22 2.01 -11.76
C LEU A 13 4.16 1.10 -11.01
N LEU A 14 3.63 0.01 -10.45
CA LEU A 14 4.39 -0.89 -9.60
C LEU A 14 4.10 -2.33 -9.98
N THR A 15 5.09 -3.19 -9.73
CA THR A 15 4.92 -4.63 -9.79
C THR A 15 5.05 -5.16 -8.37
N ILE A 16 4.09 -5.97 -7.94
CA ILE A 16 4.13 -6.64 -6.65
C ILE A 16 4.42 -8.11 -6.93
N ASP A 17 5.61 -8.55 -6.56
CA ASP A 17 6.11 -9.89 -6.85
C ASP A 17 6.58 -10.56 -5.57
N GLY A 18 5.69 -11.36 -4.98
CA GLY A 18 5.97 -12.02 -3.71
C GLY A 18 6.21 -10.99 -2.62
N GLU A 19 7.40 -10.97 -2.06
CA GLU A 19 7.73 -10.02 -1.00
C GLU A 19 8.35 -8.72 -1.50
N TYR A 20 8.46 -8.54 -2.83
CA TYR A 20 9.10 -7.36 -3.39
C TYR A 20 8.12 -6.48 -4.13
N ILE A 21 8.30 -5.18 -3.97
CA ILE A 21 7.55 -4.16 -4.71
C ILE A 21 8.55 -3.38 -5.54
N LYS A 22 8.35 -3.42 -6.86
CA LYS A 22 9.28 -2.85 -7.83
C LYS A 22 8.62 -1.72 -8.60
N ASP A 23 9.44 -0.74 -8.98
CA ASP A 23 9.01 0.25 -9.95
C ASP A 23 8.89 -0.43 -11.31
N TYR A 24 7.74 -0.29 -11.96
CA TYR A 24 7.52 -1.01 -13.22
C TYR A 24 8.40 -0.48 -14.34
N GLN A 25 8.52 0.83 -14.41
CA GLN A 25 9.21 1.47 -15.53
C GLN A 25 10.70 1.15 -15.56
N THR A 26 11.34 1.17 -14.39
CA THR A 26 12.79 0.95 -14.27
C THR A 26 13.18 -0.46 -13.89
N GLY A 27 12.22 -1.22 -13.34
CA GLY A 27 12.50 -2.54 -12.78
C GLY A 27 13.23 -2.52 -11.46
N ARG A 28 13.43 -1.34 -10.87
CA ARG A 28 14.16 -1.21 -9.61
C ARG A 28 13.30 -1.69 -8.45
N TYR A 29 13.94 -2.40 -7.53
CA TYR A 29 13.30 -2.82 -6.30
C TYR A 29 13.18 -1.62 -5.36
N LYS A 30 11.95 -1.35 -4.90
CA LYS A 30 11.69 -0.20 -4.02
C LYS A 30 11.46 -0.61 -2.58
N TYR A 31 10.68 -1.66 -2.37
CA TYR A 31 10.30 -2.10 -1.03
C TYR A 31 10.35 -3.61 -0.94
N ARG A 32 10.57 -4.08 0.29
CA ARG A 32 10.47 -5.49 0.62
C ARG A 32 9.46 -5.65 1.75
N ILE A 33 8.58 -6.64 1.61
CA ILE A 33 7.64 -7.01 2.67
C ILE A 33 8.29 -8.13 3.46
N ASN A 34 8.69 -7.83 4.69
CA ASN A 34 9.36 -8.80 5.55
C ASN A 34 8.47 -9.10 6.76
N GLY A 35 7.66 -10.16 6.64
CA GLY A 35 6.68 -10.46 7.66
C GLY A 35 5.65 -9.36 7.75
N ASP A 36 5.57 -8.71 8.89
CA ASP A 36 4.68 -7.59 9.13
C ASP A 36 5.39 -6.23 9.00
N LYS A 37 6.59 -6.24 8.45
CA LYS A 37 7.40 -5.02 8.28
C LYS A 37 7.53 -4.66 6.81
N ILE A 38 7.56 -3.36 6.53
CA ILE A 38 7.89 -2.85 5.20
C ILE A 38 9.25 -2.21 5.28
N VAL A 39 10.14 -2.66 4.42
CA VAL A 39 11.55 -2.29 4.43
C VAL A 39 11.85 -1.53 3.15
N ASP A 40 12.61 -0.44 3.26
CA ASP A 40 13.13 0.24 2.09
C ASP A 40 14.21 -0.67 1.49
N TYR A 41 14.05 -1.03 0.23
CA TYR A 41 14.95 -2.01 -0.37
C TYR A 41 16.38 -1.49 -0.50
N GLN A 42 16.51 -0.24 -0.86
CA GLN A 42 17.81 0.36 -1.14
C GLN A 42 18.68 0.50 0.10
N THR A 43 18.08 0.92 1.23
CA THR A 43 18.82 1.19 2.47
C THR A 43 18.72 0.06 3.49
N GLY A 44 17.73 -0.82 3.34
CA GLY A 44 17.44 -1.85 4.33
C GLY A 44 16.74 -1.32 5.58
N ARG A 45 16.33 -0.06 5.59
CA ARG A 45 15.66 0.52 6.75
C ARG A 45 14.24 0.02 6.86
N TYR A 46 13.83 -0.28 8.08
CA TYR A 46 12.45 -0.64 8.38
C TYR A 46 11.63 0.63 8.42
N LEU A 47 10.60 0.71 7.59
CA LEU A 47 9.77 1.90 7.46
C LEU A 47 8.49 1.82 8.27
N TYR A 48 7.78 0.71 8.15
CA TYR A 48 6.47 0.55 8.77
C TYR A 48 6.33 -0.82 9.39
N ASP A 49 5.51 -0.88 10.43
CA ASP A 49 5.10 -2.11 11.09
C ASP A 49 3.59 -2.21 10.92
N ILE A 50 3.11 -3.30 10.31
CA ILE A 50 1.69 -3.51 10.04
C ILE A 50 1.21 -4.67 10.90
N SER A 51 0.29 -4.37 11.81
CA SER A 51 -0.19 -5.35 12.76
C SER A 51 -1.66 -5.11 13.07
N GLY A 52 -2.49 -6.13 12.87
CA GLY A 52 -3.89 -6.07 13.25
C GLY A 52 -4.69 -4.95 12.57
N GLY A 53 -4.35 -4.62 11.34
CA GLY A 53 -5.01 -3.55 10.61
C GLY A 53 -4.45 -2.17 10.89
N TYR A 54 -3.41 -2.06 11.71
CA TYR A 54 -2.76 -0.78 12.00
C TYR A 54 -1.43 -0.69 11.26
N VAL A 55 -1.16 0.49 10.74
CA VAL A 55 0.15 0.82 10.15
C VAL A 55 0.83 1.79 11.07
N LYS A 56 1.99 1.41 11.60
CA LYS A 56 2.78 2.23 12.50
C LYS A 56 4.10 2.64 11.84
N ASP A 57 4.56 3.82 12.18
CA ASP A 57 5.92 4.21 11.84
C ASP A 57 6.87 3.34 12.66
N TYR A 58 7.81 2.69 12.00
CA TYR A 58 8.69 1.75 12.69
C TYR A 58 9.60 2.45 13.69
N GLN A 59 10.11 3.59 13.31
CA GLN A 59 11.09 4.31 14.11
C GLN A 59 10.49 4.92 15.37
N THR A 60 9.29 5.51 15.26
CA THR A 60 8.66 6.22 16.37
C THR A 60 7.57 5.43 17.09
N GLY A 61 7.06 4.38 16.44
CA GLY A 61 5.93 3.63 16.98
C GLY A 61 4.59 4.32 16.85
N ARG A 62 4.53 5.46 16.17
CA ARG A 62 3.29 6.21 15.99
C ARG A 62 2.37 5.47 15.04
N TYR A 63 1.08 5.46 15.39
CA TYR A 63 0.06 4.90 14.53
C TYR A 63 -0.27 5.89 13.43
N LEU A 64 -0.20 5.45 12.19
CA LEU A 64 -0.39 6.30 11.01
C LEU A 64 -1.71 6.06 10.32
N LEU A 65 -2.06 4.80 10.11
CA LEU A 65 -3.27 4.42 9.39
C LEU A 65 -3.95 3.25 10.08
N THR A 66 -5.27 3.15 9.85
CA THR A 66 -6.04 1.95 10.14
C THR A 66 -6.56 1.42 8.82
N ILE A 67 -6.32 0.14 8.54
CA ILE A 67 -6.79 -0.51 7.33
C ILE A 67 -7.78 -1.60 7.72
N SER A 68 -9.02 -1.44 7.31
CA SER A 68 -10.07 -2.44 7.52
C SER A 68 -10.24 -3.23 6.22
N SER A 69 -11.28 -4.07 6.14
CA SER A 69 -11.49 -4.93 4.98
C SER A 69 -11.79 -4.17 3.69
N SER A 70 -12.20 -2.91 3.78
CA SER A 70 -12.57 -2.13 2.59
C SER A 70 -12.18 -0.67 2.66
N GLN A 71 -11.57 -0.21 3.76
CA GLN A 71 -11.30 1.21 3.97
C GLN A 71 -9.92 1.44 4.54
N VAL A 72 -9.35 2.60 4.18
CA VAL A 72 -8.13 3.12 4.77
C VAL A 72 -8.49 4.41 5.50
N LYS A 73 -8.15 4.49 6.77
CA LYS A 73 -8.40 5.67 7.60
C LYS A 73 -7.11 6.27 8.10
N ASP A 74 -7.08 7.59 8.19
CA ASP A 74 -6.04 8.27 8.93
C ASP A 74 -6.25 7.99 10.42
N TYR A 75 -5.23 7.49 11.10
CA TYR A 75 -5.39 7.10 12.50
C TYR A 75 -5.68 8.30 13.39
N ARG A 76 -4.99 9.38 13.15
CA ARG A 76 -5.04 10.57 14.00
C ARG A 76 -6.38 11.28 13.93
N SER A 77 -6.91 11.47 12.72
CA SER A 77 -8.16 12.21 12.52
C SER A 77 -9.39 11.30 12.49
N GLY A 78 -9.19 10.01 12.22
CA GLY A 78 -10.29 9.07 12.02
C GLY A 78 -10.99 9.22 10.68
N LEU A 79 -10.50 10.10 9.81
CA LEU A 79 -11.11 10.32 8.51
C LEU A 79 -10.81 9.16 7.57
N ILE A 80 -11.82 8.73 6.82
CA ILE A 80 -11.64 7.71 5.80
C ILE A 80 -10.97 8.36 4.60
N ILE A 81 -9.82 7.83 4.19
CA ILE A 81 -9.03 8.35 3.08
C ILE A 81 -9.42 7.66 1.78
N ALA A 82 -9.58 6.35 1.82
CA ALA A 82 -9.76 5.55 0.63
C ALA A 82 -10.64 4.35 0.89
N GLN A 83 -11.27 3.86 -0.17
CA GLN A 83 -11.96 2.57 -0.19
C GLN A 83 -11.28 1.68 -1.21
N TYR A 84 -11.26 0.40 -0.95
CA TYR A 84 -10.66 -0.54 -1.87
C TYR A 84 -11.39 -1.86 -1.88
N ASP A 85 -11.27 -2.55 -3.00
CA ASP A 85 -11.69 -3.94 -3.13
C ASP A 85 -10.54 -4.73 -3.77
N THR A 86 -10.81 -5.87 -4.36
CA THR A 86 -9.75 -6.71 -4.92
C THR A 86 -9.10 -6.13 -6.17
N SER A 87 -9.70 -5.12 -6.78
CA SER A 87 -9.21 -4.60 -8.06
C SER A 87 -9.13 -3.08 -8.17
N ILE A 88 -9.86 -2.35 -7.33
CA ILE A 88 -9.95 -0.88 -7.45
C ILE A 88 -9.66 -0.22 -6.11
N ILE A 89 -8.90 0.87 -6.16
CA ILE A 89 -8.66 1.73 -5.01
C ILE A 89 -9.23 3.10 -5.35
N LYS A 90 -10.18 3.58 -4.53
CA LYS A 90 -10.88 4.84 -4.75
C LYS A 90 -10.56 5.84 -3.67
N ASP A 91 -10.56 7.12 -4.04
CA ASP A 91 -10.57 8.19 -3.07
C ASP A 91 -11.95 8.23 -2.40
N TYR A 92 -11.99 8.18 -1.07
CA TYR A 92 -13.26 8.11 -0.37
C TYR A 92 -14.06 9.40 -0.51
N ARG A 93 -13.38 10.51 -0.44
CA ARG A 93 -14.02 11.82 -0.39
C ARG A 93 -14.72 12.19 -1.70
N THR A 94 -14.07 11.91 -2.83
CA THR A 94 -14.59 12.28 -4.14
C THR A 94 -15.22 11.13 -4.90
N GLY A 95 -14.94 9.89 -4.48
CA GLY A 95 -15.36 8.69 -5.20
C GLY A 95 -14.55 8.42 -6.45
N ARG A 96 -13.48 9.19 -6.70
CA ARG A 96 -12.63 8.98 -7.88
C ARG A 96 -11.86 7.67 -7.75
N MET A 97 -11.83 6.94 -8.84
CA MET A 97 -11.00 5.74 -8.90
C MET A 97 -9.55 6.17 -9.13
N LEU A 98 -8.69 5.80 -8.20
CA LEU A 98 -7.28 6.22 -8.21
C LEU A 98 -6.40 5.19 -8.89
N TYR A 99 -6.58 3.92 -8.52
CA TYR A 99 -5.70 2.84 -8.97
C TYR A 99 -6.50 1.61 -9.31
N LYS A 100 -5.93 0.80 -10.19
CA LYS A 100 -6.45 -0.53 -10.50
C LYS A 100 -5.38 -1.55 -10.18
N ILE A 101 -5.78 -2.63 -9.54
CA ILE A 101 -4.89 -3.76 -9.26
C ILE A 101 -5.19 -4.85 -10.27
N ASP A 102 -4.17 -5.26 -11.00
CA ASP A 102 -4.28 -6.30 -12.01
C ASP A 102 -3.49 -7.52 -11.51
N GLY A 103 -4.20 -8.60 -11.25
CA GLY A 103 -3.64 -9.80 -10.65
C GLY A 103 -4.11 -9.99 -9.22
N PHE A 104 -3.65 -11.07 -8.59
CA PHE A 104 -4.07 -11.41 -7.23
C PHE A 104 -3.06 -10.90 -6.20
N LEU A 105 -3.57 -10.30 -5.14
CA LEU A 105 -2.77 -9.92 -3.96
C LEU A 105 -3.34 -10.61 -2.74
N SER A 106 -2.46 -11.16 -1.92
CA SER A 106 -2.84 -11.67 -0.60
C SER A 106 -3.22 -10.51 0.32
N GLY A 107 -3.85 -10.83 1.46
CA GLY A 107 -4.19 -9.81 2.44
C GLY A 107 -2.99 -9.00 2.90
N ARG A 108 -1.85 -9.65 3.12
CA ARG A 108 -0.62 -8.98 3.52
C ARG A 108 -0.10 -8.05 2.42
N GLU A 109 -0.15 -8.51 1.19
CA GLU A 109 0.34 -7.72 0.06
C GLU A 109 -0.52 -6.49 -0.16
N ILE A 110 -1.84 -6.63 -0.09
CA ILE A 110 -2.73 -5.47 -0.28
C ILE A 110 -2.56 -4.46 0.85
N THR A 111 -2.45 -4.92 2.08
CA THR A 111 -2.25 -4.02 3.23
C THR A 111 -0.93 -3.27 3.12
N SER A 112 0.13 -3.96 2.71
CA SER A 112 1.43 -3.34 2.51
C SER A 112 1.39 -2.30 1.39
N LEU A 113 0.72 -2.62 0.30
CA LEU A 113 0.57 -1.69 -0.82
C LEU A 113 -0.19 -0.44 -0.39
N LEU A 114 -1.28 -0.60 0.36
CA LEU A 114 -2.06 0.54 0.85
C LEU A 114 -1.24 1.41 1.81
N ALA A 115 -0.43 0.81 2.65
CA ALA A 115 0.46 1.57 3.53
C ALA A 115 1.43 2.42 2.72
N ILE A 116 2.03 1.85 1.70
CA ILE A 116 2.97 2.57 0.84
C ILE A 116 2.29 3.72 0.11
N LEU A 117 1.07 3.51 -0.37
CA LEU A 117 0.37 4.51 -1.16
C LEU A 117 -0.17 5.66 -0.32
N PHE A 118 -0.60 5.42 0.91
CA PHE A 118 -1.36 6.39 1.69
C PHE A 118 -0.66 6.95 2.92
N VAL A 119 0.49 6.41 3.29
CA VAL A 119 1.31 7.06 4.31
C VAL A 119 2.06 8.20 3.66
N VAL A 120 1.88 9.36 4.20
CA VAL A 120 2.52 10.57 3.66
C VAL A 120 3.58 11.04 4.63
#